data_ffc9faefab2eeced841ecd918a8e30f7
#
_entry.id   ffc9faefab2eeced841ecd918a8e30f7
#
_cell.length_a   1.000
_cell.length_b   1.000
_cell.length_c   1.000
_cell.angle_alpha   90.00
_cell.angle_beta   90.00
_cell.angle_gamma   90.00
#
_symmetry.space_group_name_H-M   'P 1'
#
loop_
_entity.id
_entity.type
_entity.pdbx_description
1 polymer ?
#
loop_
_entity_poly.entity_id
_entity_poly.type
_entity_poly.pdbx_seq_one_letter_code
_entity_poly.pdbx_strand_id
1 'polypeptide(L)'
;MQKRNTLAAGIAAVLLAVPAAALAQGGVRDYGSRPIRLVVPVPAGGGTDVIARLIANGLGESAGLQMVIDNRGGAGGVIGSETVARAIPDGYTLLFPYASHTTMPFIAKVPYDAYSDFAPVTQVAVQPLVLIVHPSLPVNNVKDLIALAKSTPKGINAGISTPGSAGHLATELFKLRTGTTGGIVSVIYKGSSATQVALLSGEVQLHFASTPSFMPYLKSGKVKMLATSAKKRIAYLPELPTFAELGVPVEASPWQGILGPAKMPRAIVMRLYGEVAKLLKQPNMIERLTAAGSEPVGSTPEEFAAKIKQELQEFGRLIPTLGLKGAP
;
A
#
# COMPACT_ATOMS: atom_id res chain seq x y z
N MET A 1 88.24 18.21 -23.62
CA MET A 1 87.14 17.27 -23.99
C MET A 1 86.28 17.10 -22.73
N GLN A 2 85.12 17.69 -22.72
CA GLN A 2 84.23 17.86 -21.56
C GLN A 2 83.21 16.71 -21.52
N LYS A 3 83.14 16.00 -20.40
CA LYS A 3 82.05 15.06 -20.10
C LYS A 3 80.97 15.80 -19.30
N ARG A 4 79.80 15.95 -19.86
CA ARG A 4 78.63 16.49 -19.18
C ARG A 4 77.85 15.32 -18.53
N ASN A 5 77.76 15.35 -17.21
CA ASN A 5 76.86 14.49 -16.44
C ASN A 5 75.48 15.10 -16.41
N THR A 6 74.47 14.42 -16.90
CA THR A 6 73.05 14.72 -16.72
C THR A 6 72.49 13.85 -15.58
N LEU A 7 72.17 14.45 -14.44
CA LEU A 7 71.33 13.84 -13.38
C LEU A 7 69.88 13.91 -13.85
N ALA A 8 69.26 12.74 -13.98
CA ALA A 8 67.80 12.63 -14.13
C ALA A 8 67.15 12.54 -12.73
N ALA A 9 66.40 13.57 -12.37
CA ALA A 9 65.57 13.58 -11.16
C ALA A 9 64.29 12.82 -11.43
N GLY A 10 64.13 11.61 -10.82
CA GLY A 10 62.87 10.86 -10.80
C GLY A 10 61.92 11.41 -9.77
N ILE A 11 60.84 12.05 -10.19
CA ILE A 11 59.71 12.42 -9.32
C ILE A 11 58.82 11.20 -9.17
N ALA A 12 58.86 10.55 -8.00
CA ALA A 12 57.92 9.49 -7.64
C ALA A 12 56.58 10.12 -7.24
N ALA A 13 55.56 10.04 -8.12
CA ALA A 13 54.17 10.38 -7.82
C ALA A 13 53.57 9.27 -6.94
N VAL A 14 53.46 9.48 -5.66
CA VAL A 14 52.69 8.63 -4.74
C VAL A 14 51.19 8.98 -4.94
N LEU A 15 50.49 8.19 -5.74
CA LEU A 15 49.03 8.20 -5.85
C LEU A 15 48.45 7.67 -4.53
N LEU A 16 47.97 8.56 -3.67
CA LEU A 16 47.12 8.23 -2.53
C LEU A 16 45.79 7.67 -3.06
N ALA A 17 45.71 6.36 -3.20
CA ALA A 17 44.42 5.65 -3.43
C ALA A 17 43.61 5.75 -2.11
N VAL A 18 42.76 6.74 -1.99
CA VAL A 18 41.74 6.79 -0.93
C VAL A 18 40.76 5.63 -1.22
N PRO A 19 40.59 4.67 -0.31
CA PRO A 19 39.68 3.56 -0.55
C PRO A 19 38.24 4.10 -0.65
N ALA A 20 37.59 3.90 -1.79
CA ALA A 20 36.20 4.28 -2.03
C ALA A 20 35.21 3.74 -0.99
N ALA A 21 35.59 2.69 -0.25
CA ALA A 21 34.86 2.14 0.87
C ALA A 21 34.71 3.08 2.07
N ALA A 22 35.63 4.04 2.26
CA ALA A 22 35.55 4.99 3.37
C ALA A 22 34.48 6.07 3.16
N LEU A 23 34.18 6.42 1.90
CA LEU A 23 33.11 7.37 1.56
C LEU A 23 31.72 6.77 1.72
N ALA A 24 31.56 5.44 1.54
CA ALA A 24 30.29 4.76 1.73
C ALA A 24 29.90 4.59 3.21
N GLN A 25 30.86 4.53 4.13
CA GLN A 25 30.59 4.35 5.57
C GLN A 25 30.22 5.66 6.28
N GLY A 26 30.67 6.82 5.81
CA GLY A 26 30.29 8.14 6.34
C GLY A 26 28.81 8.43 6.12
N GLY A 27 28.29 8.12 4.95
CA GLY A 27 26.89 8.43 4.57
C GLY A 27 25.81 7.69 5.38
N VAL A 28 26.13 6.54 5.99
CA VAL A 28 25.16 5.79 6.81
C VAL A 28 25.14 6.27 8.27
N ARG A 29 26.29 6.69 8.81
CA ARG A 29 26.38 7.22 10.18
C ARG A 29 25.63 8.54 10.32
N ASP A 30 25.67 9.38 9.30
CA ASP A 30 25.01 10.70 9.27
C ASP A 30 23.60 10.67 8.68
N TYR A 31 23.09 9.51 8.23
CA TYR A 31 21.74 9.40 7.70
C TYR A 31 20.71 9.73 8.79
N GLY A 32 19.77 10.64 8.46
CA GLY A 32 18.77 11.16 9.40
C GLY A 32 19.21 12.47 10.09
N SER A 33 20.40 13.03 9.78
CA SER A 33 20.85 14.34 10.28
C SER A 33 20.02 15.52 9.76
N ARG A 34 19.23 15.31 8.72
CA ARG A 34 18.25 16.28 8.17
C ARG A 34 16.90 15.62 7.94
N PRO A 35 15.80 16.40 7.84
CA PRO A 35 14.48 15.86 7.61
C PRO A 35 14.38 15.01 6.33
N ILE A 36 13.68 13.88 6.43
CA ILE A 36 13.38 12.96 5.35
C ILE A 36 12.00 13.33 4.79
N ARG A 37 11.92 13.60 3.50
CA ARG A 37 10.65 13.85 2.81
C ARG A 37 9.96 12.53 2.56
N LEU A 38 8.78 12.33 3.16
CA LEU A 38 7.91 11.17 2.93
C LEU A 38 6.75 11.57 2.01
N VAL A 39 6.86 11.22 0.75
CA VAL A 39 5.84 11.49 -0.26
C VAL A 39 4.69 10.52 -0.06
N VAL A 40 3.49 11.05 0.20
CA VAL A 40 2.26 10.28 0.39
C VAL A 40 1.36 10.54 -0.81
N PRO A 41 1.11 9.53 -1.68
CA PRO A 41 0.49 9.74 -2.98
C PRO A 41 -1.05 9.83 -2.91
N VAL A 42 -1.56 10.41 -1.83
CA VAL A 42 -3.00 10.67 -1.60
C VAL A 42 -3.19 12.06 -0.98
N PRO A 43 -4.39 12.65 -1.08
CA PRO A 43 -4.73 13.86 -0.35
C PRO A 43 -4.59 13.66 1.17
N ALA A 44 -4.30 14.75 1.88
CA ALA A 44 -4.23 14.75 3.35
C ALA A 44 -5.57 14.30 3.99
N GLY A 45 -5.48 13.60 5.12
CA GLY A 45 -6.65 13.13 5.88
C GLY A 45 -7.21 11.78 5.43
N GLY A 46 -6.73 11.20 4.33
CA GLY A 46 -7.09 9.85 3.91
C GLY A 46 -6.43 8.77 4.78
N GLY A 47 -6.94 7.53 4.75
CA GLY A 47 -6.43 6.42 5.57
C GLY A 47 -4.92 6.19 5.42
N THR A 48 -4.39 6.24 4.19
CA THR A 48 -2.95 6.12 3.95
C THR A 48 -2.15 7.28 4.57
N ASP A 49 -2.67 8.52 4.54
CA ASP A 49 -2.03 9.68 5.16
C ASP A 49 -1.99 9.54 6.68
N VAL A 50 -3.07 9.05 7.29
CA VAL A 50 -3.14 8.79 8.75
C VAL A 50 -2.04 7.80 9.15
N ILE A 51 -1.91 6.68 8.44
CA ILE A 51 -0.87 5.69 8.73
C ILE A 51 0.53 6.27 8.50
N ALA A 52 0.75 7.01 7.42
CA ALA A 52 2.03 7.67 7.15
C ALA A 52 2.45 8.60 8.29
N ARG A 53 1.50 9.40 8.84
CA ARG A 53 1.76 10.30 9.98
C ARG A 53 2.04 9.53 11.27
N LEU A 54 1.34 8.42 11.53
CA LEU A 54 1.64 7.55 12.67
C LEU A 54 3.09 7.04 12.63
N ILE A 55 3.52 6.56 11.47
CA ILE A 55 4.89 6.07 11.27
C ILE A 55 5.91 7.20 11.35
N ALA A 56 5.65 8.33 10.69
CA ALA A 56 6.55 9.49 10.71
C ALA A 56 6.78 10.01 12.12
N ASN A 57 5.72 10.20 12.91
CA ASN A 57 5.81 10.66 14.30
C ASN A 57 6.53 9.63 15.16
N GLY A 58 6.17 8.33 15.05
CA GLY A 58 6.80 7.28 15.82
C GLY A 58 8.30 7.12 15.54
N LEU A 59 8.75 7.30 14.29
CA LEU A 59 10.18 7.29 13.93
C LEU A 59 10.91 8.53 14.44
N GLY A 60 10.23 9.68 14.46
CA GLY A 60 10.78 10.90 15.09
C GLY A 60 11.03 10.71 16.60
N GLU A 61 10.03 10.13 17.30
CA GLU A 61 10.10 9.89 18.75
C GLU A 61 11.10 8.77 19.13
N SER A 62 11.09 7.64 18.38
CA SER A 62 11.86 6.45 18.77
C SER A 62 13.27 6.38 18.20
N ALA A 63 13.53 7.00 17.05
CA ALA A 63 14.78 6.90 16.31
C ALA A 63 15.41 8.24 15.94
N GLY A 64 14.77 9.37 16.28
CA GLY A 64 15.22 10.71 15.88
C GLY A 64 15.13 10.98 14.37
N LEU A 65 14.47 10.10 13.61
CA LEU A 65 14.31 10.25 12.17
C LEU A 65 13.12 11.16 11.87
N GLN A 66 13.40 12.44 11.68
CA GLN A 66 12.37 13.44 11.35
C GLN A 66 11.85 13.25 9.94
N MET A 67 10.57 12.89 9.79
CA MET A 67 9.92 12.75 8.49
C MET A 67 8.91 13.88 8.26
N VAL A 68 9.03 14.53 7.10
CA VAL A 68 8.09 15.57 6.65
C VAL A 68 7.15 14.95 5.62
N ILE A 69 5.85 14.93 5.94
CA ILE A 69 4.81 14.43 5.04
C ILE A 69 4.59 15.42 3.90
N ASP A 70 4.69 14.92 2.66
CA ASP A 70 4.38 15.66 1.45
C ASP A 70 3.28 14.93 0.67
N ASN A 71 2.05 15.41 0.79
CA ASN A 71 0.91 14.82 0.11
C ASN A 71 0.91 15.19 -1.38
N ARG A 72 1.18 14.21 -2.25
CA ARG A 72 1.20 14.32 -3.72
C ARG A 72 0.15 13.40 -4.33
N GLY A 73 -1.13 13.70 -4.07
CA GLY A 73 -2.26 12.95 -4.65
C GLY A 73 -2.43 13.25 -6.14
N GLY A 74 -3.27 12.44 -6.78
CA GLY A 74 -3.67 12.60 -8.19
C GLY A 74 -3.33 11.38 -9.04
N ALA A 75 -4.15 11.13 -10.07
CA ALA A 75 -4.02 10.02 -11.02
C ALA A 75 -3.79 8.65 -10.33
N GLY A 76 -4.55 8.33 -9.27
CA GLY A 76 -4.38 7.07 -8.53
C GLY A 76 -3.04 6.92 -7.81
N GLY A 77 -2.34 8.02 -7.49
CA GLY A 77 -1.04 8.01 -6.84
C GLY A 77 0.17 8.09 -7.79
N VAL A 78 -0.07 8.16 -9.10
CA VAL A 78 0.99 8.21 -10.12
C VAL A 78 1.90 9.42 -9.92
N ILE A 79 1.35 10.62 -9.62
CA ILE A 79 2.12 11.85 -9.44
C ILE A 79 3.13 11.73 -8.30
N GLY A 80 2.69 11.21 -7.15
CA GLY A 80 3.58 11.00 -6.00
C GLY A 80 4.64 9.94 -6.26
N SER A 81 4.25 8.82 -6.89
CA SER A 81 5.18 7.74 -7.25
C SER A 81 6.26 8.20 -8.23
N GLU A 82 5.89 8.94 -9.29
CA GLU A 82 6.85 9.52 -10.25
C GLU A 82 7.85 10.46 -9.56
N THR A 83 7.37 11.28 -8.62
CA THR A 83 8.22 12.20 -7.87
C THR A 83 9.37 11.45 -7.19
N VAL A 84 9.10 10.26 -6.62
CA VAL A 84 10.12 9.47 -5.93
C VAL A 84 10.95 8.63 -6.89
N ALA A 85 10.34 8.05 -7.93
CA ALA A 85 11.09 7.30 -8.95
C ALA A 85 12.23 8.11 -9.57
N ARG A 86 12.05 9.44 -9.68
CA ARG A 86 13.05 10.37 -10.23
C ARG A 86 13.93 11.06 -9.18
N ALA A 87 13.75 10.76 -7.90
CA ALA A 87 14.52 11.40 -6.84
C ALA A 87 15.97 10.86 -6.76
N ILE A 88 16.85 11.65 -6.13
CA ILE A 88 18.22 11.21 -5.83
C ILE A 88 18.13 10.02 -4.85
N PRO A 89 18.86 8.91 -5.08
CA PRO A 89 18.79 7.71 -4.25
C PRO A 89 19.61 7.81 -2.96
N ASP A 90 19.52 8.94 -2.24
CA ASP A 90 20.23 9.23 -1.00
C ASP A 90 19.43 8.89 0.27
N GLY A 91 18.18 8.39 0.11
CA GLY A 91 17.29 8.03 1.20
C GLY A 91 16.51 9.19 1.82
N TYR A 92 16.70 10.43 1.36
CA TYR A 92 16.00 11.60 1.91
C TYR A 92 14.69 11.97 1.19
N THR A 93 14.34 11.23 0.13
CA THR A 93 13.02 11.29 -0.49
C THR A 93 12.49 9.87 -0.63
N LEU A 94 11.43 9.57 0.11
CA LEU A 94 10.82 8.24 0.19
C LEU A 94 9.37 8.32 -0.25
N LEU A 95 8.82 7.23 -0.75
CA LEU A 95 7.41 7.05 -1.06
C LEU A 95 6.75 6.24 0.05
N PHE A 96 5.55 6.67 0.46
CA PHE A 96 4.65 5.87 1.27
C PHE A 96 3.48 5.37 0.40
N PRO A 97 3.70 4.36 -0.46
CA PRO A 97 2.72 3.88 -1.40
C PRO A 97 1.59 3.13 -0.70
N TYR A 98 0.53 2.90 -1.47
CA TYR A 98 -0.56 2.00 -1.12
C TYR A 98 -0.83 1.06 -2.32
N ALA A 99 -1.75 0.12 -2.17
CA ALA A 99 -1.97 -0.95 -3.16
C ALA A 99 -2.16 -0.50 -4.62
N SER A 100 -2.54 0.77 -4.88
CA SER A 100 -2.61 1.29 -6.26
C SER A 100 -1.26 1.31 -6.96
N HIS A 101 -0.15 1.29 -6.23
CA HIS A 101 1.19 1.23 -6.80
C HIS A 101 1.36 0.04 -7.75
N THR A 102 0.75 -1.09 -7.42
CA THR A 102 0.83 -2.33 -8.21
C THR A 102 -0.32 -2.51 -9.20
N THR A 103 -1.41 -1.74 -9.07
CA THR A 103 -2.57 -1.85 -9.96
C THR A 103 -2.58 -0.80 -11.07
N MET A 104 -2.12 0.42 -10.79
CA MET A 104 -2.15 1.55 -11.73
C MET A 104 -1.41 1.30 -13.05
N PRO A 105 -0.26 0.57 -13.10
CA PRO A 105 0.40 0.25 -14.37
C PRO A 105 -0.50 -0.48 -15.39
N PHE A 106 -1.56 -1.15 -14.93
CA PHE A 106 -2.48 -1.91 -15.78
C PHE A 106 -3.79 -1.16 -16.09
N ILE A 107 -4.07 -0.08 -15.36
CA ILE A 107 -5.28 0.73 -15.51
C ILE A 107 -4.99 1.97 -16.37
N ALA A 108 -3.85 2.63 -16.15
CA ALA A 108 -3.45 3.85 -16.83
C ALA A 108 -2.00 3.78 -17.29
N LYS A 109 -1.61 4.70 -18.21
CA LYS A 109 -0.20 4.87 -18.58
C LYS A 109 0.54 5.55 -17.43
N VAL A 110 1.53 4.89 -16.86
CA VAL A 110 2.40 5.44 -15.82
C VAL A 110 3.80 5.74 -16.37
N PRO A 111 4.49 6.83 -15.91
CA PRO A 111 5.80 7.24 -16.44
C PRO A 111 6.99 6.62 -15.67
N TYR A 112 6.76 5.47 -15.00
CA TYR A 112 7.77 4.73 -14.24
C TYR A 112 7.46 3.22 -14.29
N ASP A 113 8.46 2.41 -14.00
CA ASP A 113 8.28 0.98 -13.72
C ASP A 113 8.06 0.78 -12.22
N ALA A 114 6.90 0.20 -11.84
CA ALA A 114 6.50 0.06 -10.43
C ALA A 114 7.38 -0.93 -9.63
N TYR A 115 8.26 -1.67 -10.28
CA TYR A 115 9.20 -2.56 -9.62
C TYR A 115 10.65 -2.07 -9.72
N SER A 116 11.14 -1.82 -10.93
CA SER A 116 12.56 -1.55 -11.16
C SER A 116 13.00 -0.13 -10.79
N ASP A 117 12.08 0.84 -10.76
CA ASP A 117 12.40 2.24 -10.41
C ASP A 117 12.36 2.52 -8.90
N PHE A 118 12.14 1.48 -8.08
CA PHE A 118 12.03 1.62 -6.63
C PHE A 118 12.89 0.60 -5.88
N ALA A 119 13.33 1.02 -4.68
CA ALA A 119 14.01 0.18 -3.69
C ALA A 119 13.04 -0.11 -2.53
N PRO A 120 12.49 -1.32 -2.40
CA PRO A 120 11.64 -1.67 -1.27
C PRO A 120 12.38 -1.59 0.06
N VAL A 121 11.76 -0.93 1.05
CA VAL A 121 12.27 -0.85 2.42
C VAL A 121 11.50 -1.82 3.31
N THR A 122 10.18 -1.66 3.40
CA THR A 122 9.33 -2.57 4.19
C THR A 122 7.85 -2.37 3.84
N GLN A 123 7.07 -3.42 3.90
CA GLN A 123 5.64 -3.32 4.03
C GLN A 123 5.32 -2.95 5.49
N VAL A 124 4.72 -1.80 5.69
CA VAL A 124 4.42 -1.24 7.02
C VAL A 124 3.18 -1.90 7.62
N ALA A 125 2.10 -1.92 6.87
CA ALA A 125 0.82 -2.41 7.33
C ALA A 125 -0.02 -3.00 6.20
N VAL A 126 -1.02 -3.80 6.57
CA VAL A 126 -2.14 -4.21 5.72
C VAL A 126 -3.43 -3.64 6.30
N GLN A 127 -4.39 -3.38 5.42
CA GLN A 127 -5.70 -2.86 5.80
C GLN A 127 -6.78 -3.79 5.21
N PRO A 128 -7.15 -4.85 5.94
CA PRO A 128 -8.11 -5.81 5.43
C PRO A 128 -9.44 -5.14 5.08
N LEU A 129 -10.02 -5.56 3.96
CA LEU A 129 -11.36 -5.16 3.58
C LEU A 129 -12.38 -6.12 4.18
N VAL A 130 -13.56 -5.59 4.44
CA VAL A 130 -14.72 -6.35 4.88
C VAL A 130 -15.83 -6.20 3.83
N LEU A 131 -16.49 -7.31 3.51
CA LEU A 131 -17.72 -7.28 2.74
C LEU A 131 -18.87 -6.83 3.64
N ILE A 132 -19.34 -5.63 3.38
CA ILE A 132 -20.40 -4.96 4.14
C ILE A 132 -21.66 -4.96 3.31
N VAL A 133 -22.80 -5.28 3.92
CA VAL A 133 -24.10 -5.27 3.25
C VAL A 133 -25.11 -4.42 4.01
N HIS A 134 -26.02 -3.80 3.26
CA HIS A 134 -27.18 -3.10 3.81
C HIS A 134 -28.19 -4.12 4.39
N PRO A 135 -28.84 -3.85 5.54
CA PRO A 135 -29.79 -4.78 6.16
C PRO A 135 -30.99 -5.16 5.32
N SER A 136 -31.34 -4.37 4.29
CA SER A 136 -32.42 -4.70 3.33
C SER A 136 -32.15 -5.97 2.55
N LEU A 137 -30.88 -6.40 2.40
CA LEU A 137 -30.61 -7.71 1.82
C LEU A 137 -30.96 -8.82 2.83
N PRO A 138 -31.78 -9.81 2.42
CA PRO A 138 -32.18 -10.92 3.27
C PRO A 138 -31.07 -11.99 3.32
N VAL A 139 -29.84 -11.57 3.70
CA VAL A 139 -28.67 -12.44 3.78
C VAL A 139 -28.00 -12.31 5.16
N ASN A 140 -27.44 -13.43 5.65
CA ASN A 140 -26.75 -13.47 6.93
C ASN A 140 -25.29 -13.96 6.80
N ASN A 141 -24.91 -14.46 5.64
CA ASN A 141 -23.56 -14.94 5.35
C ASN A 141 -23.27 -14.81 3.85
N VAL A 142 -22.03 -15.12 3.47
CA VAL A 142 -21.54 -15.02 2.08
C VAL A 142 -22.28 -16.01 1.16
N LYS A 143 -22.65 -17.20 1.65
CA LYS A 143 -23.36 -18.21 0.85
C LYS A 143 -24.76 -17.72 0.47
N ASP A 144 -25.48 -17.10 1.41
CA ASP A 144 -26.80 -16.50 1.13
C ASP A 144 -26.69 -15.40 0.09
N LEU A 145 -25.66 -14.54 0.21
CA LEU A 145 -25.42 -13.45 -0.75
C LEU A 145 -25.15 -14.00 -2.16
N ILE A 146 -24.31 -15.04 -2.28
CA ILE A 146 -24.03 -15.69 -3.57
C ILE A 146 -25.30 -16.27 -4.18
N ALA A 147 -26.11 -16.97 -3.39
CA ALA A 147 -27.37 -17.55 -3.86
C ALA A 147 -28.35 -16.47 -4.33
N LEU A 148 -28.51 -15.40 -3.53
CA LEU A 148 -29.36 -14.27 -3.87
C LEU A 148 -28.88 -13.55 -5.14
N ALA A 149 -27.59 -13.29 -5.28
CA ALA A 149 -27.03 -12.65 -6.47
C ALA A 149 -27.28 -13.45 -7.75
N LYS A 150 -27.17 -14.80 -7.67
CA LYS A 150 -27.44 -15.68 -8.82
C LYS A 150 -28.92 -15.73 -9.22
N SER A 151 -29.84 -15.46 -8.29
CA SER A 151 -31.26 -15.52 -8.50
C SER A 151 -31.93 -14.16 -8.74
N THR A 152 -31.20 -13.05 -8.65
CA THR A 152 -31.75 -11.69 -8.77
C THR A 152 -31.59 -11.17 -10.22
N PRO A 153 -32.64 -11.09 -11.04
CA PRO A 153 -32.54 -10.70 -12.46
C PRO A 153 -32.02 -9.26 -12.67
N LYS A 154 -32.35 -8.35 -11.76
CA LYS A 154 -31.91 -6.93 -11.81
C LYS A 154 -30.52 -6.70 -11.23
N GLY A 155 -29.91 -7.73 -10.62
CA GLY A 155 -28.64 -7.63 -9.90
C GLY A 155 -28.74 -6.93 -8.55
N ILE A 156 -27.66 -7.04 -7.78
CA ILE A 156 -27.43 -6.36 -6.50
C ILE A 156 -26.40 -5.27 -6.74
N ASN A 157 -26.68 -4.03 -6.36
CA ASN A 157 -25.74 -2.92 -6.57
C ASN A 157 -24.60 -2.97 -5.56
N ALA A 158 -23.37 -2.96 -6.07
CA ALA A 158 -22.13 -2.86 -5.30
C ALA A 158 -21.56 -1.44 -5.40
N GLY A 159 -21.39 -0.76 -4.29
CA GLY A 159 -20.79 0.58 -4.28
C GLY A 159 -19.27 0.51 -4.47
N ILE A 160 -18.75 1.25 -5.43
CA ILE A 160 -17.34 1.35 -5.75
C ILE A 160 -16.87 2.78 -5.51
N SER A 161 -15.93 2.96 -4.56
CA SER A 161 -15.48 4.29 -4.17
C SER A 161 -14.62 4.99 -5.23
N THR A 162 -13.84 4.23 -5.98
CA THR A 162 -12.96 4.75 -7.04
C THR A 162 -12.63 3.60 -7.99
N PRO A 163 -12.61 3.82 -9.31
CA PRO A 163 -12.11 2.82 -10.26
C PRO A 163 -10.71 2.35 -9.90
N GLY A 164 -10.46 1.03 -9.97
CA GLY A 164 -9.16 0.43 -9.64
C GLY A 164 -8.77 0.44 -8.16
N SER A 165 -9.63 0.94 -7.26
CA SER A 165 -9.40 0.82 -5.83
C SER A 165 -9.40 -0.64 -5.37
N ALA A 166 -8.80 -0.90 -4.20
CA ALA A 166 -8.80 -2.25 -3.62
C ALA A 166 -10.22 -2.79 -3.40
N GLY A 167 -11.19 -1.93 -3.01
CA GLY A 167 -12.61 -2.30 -2.91
C GLY A 167 -13.22 -2.66 -4.26
N HIS A 168 -12.82 -1.97 -5.34
CA HIS A 168 -13.24 -2.34 -6.70
C HIS A 168 -12.69 -3.71 -7.10
N LEU A 169 -11.38 -3.92 -6.93
CA LEU A 169 -10.75 -5.22 -7.22
C LEU A 169 -11.36 -6.35 -6.38
N ALA A 170 -11.60 -6.12 -5.08
CA ALA A 170 -12.27 -7.08 -4.21
C ALA A 170 -13.66 -7.46 -4.72
N THR A 171 -14.43 -6.46 -5.16
CA THR A 171 -15.78 -6.67 -5.73
C THR A 171 -15.70 -7.51 -7.00
N GLU A 172 -14.82 -7.15 -7.93
CA GLU A 172 -14.71 -7.87 -9.20
C GLU A 172 -14.14 -9.30 -9.01
N LEU A 173 -13.15 -9.46 -8.10
CA LEU A 173 -12.66 -10.78 -7.71
C LEU A 173 -13.77 -11.64 -7.09
N PHE A 174 -14.56 -11.07 -6.18
CA PHE A 174 -15.69 -11.77 -5.58
C PHE A 174 -16.68 -12.23 -6.66
N LYS A 175 -17.08 -11.35 -7.56
CA LYS A 175 -17.97 -11.67 -8.68
C LYS A 175 -17.43 -12.82 -9.54
N LEU A 176 -16.16 -12.76 -9.90
CA LEU A 176 -15.49 -13.76 -10.72
C LEU A 176 -15.39 -15.12 -9.99
N ARG A 177 -14.93 -15.13 -8.74
CA ARG A 177 -14.72 -16.35 -7.95
C ARG A 177 -16.01 -17.07 -7.56
N THR A 178 -17.12 -16.32 -7.44
CA THR A 178 -18.42 -16.86 -7.06
C THR A 178 -19.36 -17.11 -8.23
N GLY A 179 -18.98 -16.71 -9.44
CA GLY A 179 -19.84 -16.79 -10.62
C GLY A 179 -21.07 -15.89 -10.53
N THR A 180 -20.93 -14.71 -9.88
CA THR A 180 -22.00 -13.73 -9.69
C THR A 180 -21.84 -12.48 -10.57
N THR A 181 -21.04 -12.57 -11.65
CA THR A 181 -20.77 -11.44 -12.55
C THR A 181 -22.03 -10.82 -13.15
N GLY A 182 -23.05 -11.60 -13.46
CA GLY A 182 -24.35 -11.11 -13.93
C GLY A 182 -25.32 -10.70 -12.83
N GLY A 183 -25.03 -11.06 -11.57
CA GLY A 183 -25.93 -10.81 -10.42
C GLY A 183 -25.47 -9.70 -9.49
N ILE A 184 -24.30 -9.10 -9.73
CA ILE A 184 -23.78 -7.95 -8.97
C ILE A 184 -23.34 -6.86 -9.95
N VAL A 185 -23.89 -5.66 -9.79
CA VAL A 185 -23.64 -4.48 -10.62
C VAL A 185 -22.75 -3.50 -9.87
N SER A 186 -21.59 -3.18 -10.43
CA SER A 186 -20.65 -2.21 -9.85
C SER A 186 -21.09 -0.78 -10.16
N VAL A 187 -21.39 0.02 -9.12
CA VAL A 187 -21.83 1.42 -9.21
C VAL A 187 -20.71 2.32 -8.68
N ILE A 188 -20.20 3.20 -9.54
CA ILE A 188 -19.03 4.03 -9.24
C ILE A 188 -19.45 5.35 -8.58
N TYR A 189 -18.77 5.71 -7.47
CA TYR A 189 -18.94 6.95 -6.74
C TYR A 189 -17.67 7.80 -6.74
N LYS A 190 -17.78 9.05 -6.30
CA LYS A 190 -16.64 9.97 -6.15
C LYS A 190 -16.07 9.89 -4.72
N GLY A 191 -15.44 8.75 -4.38
CA GLY A 191 -14.74 8.55 -3.12
C GLY A 191 -15.54 7.77 -2.06
N SER A 192 -14.83 7.39 -0.99
CA SER A 192 -15.35 6.50 0.05
C SER A 192 -16.53 7.07 0.84
N SER A 193 -16.54 8.39 1.10
CA SER A 193 -17.63 9.01 1.84
C SER A 193 -18.97 8.96 1.08
N ALA A 194 -18.95 9.19 -0.24
CA ALA A 194 -20.14 9.09 -1.08
C ALA A 194 -20.67 7.65 -1.14
N THR A 195 -19.77 6.67 -1.28
CA THR A 195 -20.14 5.25 -1.28
C THR A 195 -20.71 4.81 0.07
N GLN A 196 -20.16 5.31 1.18
CA GLN A 196 -20.67 5.02 2.52
C GLN A 196 -22.11 5.54 2.69
N VAL A 197 -22.37 6.78 2.27
CA VAL A 197 -23.73 7.34 2.29
C VAL A 197 -24.69 6.49 1.44
N ALA A 198 -24.30 6.12 0.23
CA ALA A 198 -25.10 5.29 -0.66
C ALA A 198 -25.40 3.90 -0.07
N LEU A 199 -24.43 3.28 0.62
CA LEU A 199 -24.67 2.03 1.32
C LEU A 199 -25.64 2.21 2.51
N LEU A 200 -25.46 3.24 3.32
CA LEU A 200 -26.30 3.49 4.50
C LEU A 200 -27.74 3.89 4.14
N SER A 201 -27.96 4.48 2.96
CA SER A 201 -29.30 4.78 2.44
C SER A 201 -29.95 3.60 1.72
N GLY A 202 -29.22 2.52 1.44
CA GLY A 202 -29.68 1.38 0.67
C GLY A 202 -29.71 1.59 -0.85
N GLU A 203 -29.14 2.70 -1.35
CA GLU A 203 -28.98 2.94 -2.79
C GLU A 203 -28.10 1.87 -3.44
N VAL A 204 -27.02 1.49 -2.75
CA VAL A 204 -26.26 0.26 -3.02
C VAL A 204 -26.40 -0.70 -1.86
N GLN A 205 -26.36 -2.01 -2.14
CA GLN A 205 -26.64 -3.04 -1.15
C GLN A 205 -25.40 -3.71 -0.60
N LEU A 206 -24.26 -3.60 -1.28
CA LEU A 206 -22.98 -4.14 -0.79
C LEU A 206 -21.80 -3.22 -1.10
N HIS A 207 -20.75 -3.33 -0.29
CA HIS A 207 -19.53 -2.57 -0.46
C HIS A 207 -18.35 -3.31 0.20
N PHE A 208 -17.19 -3.30 -0.43
CA PHE A 208 -15.94 -3.71 0.19
C PHE A 208 -15.21 -2.49 0.75
N ALA A 209 -15.07 -2.41 2.06
CA ALA A 209 -14.43 -1.28 2.73
C ALA A 209 -13.59 -1.72 3.93
N SER A 210 -12.75 -0.81 4.44
CA SER A 210 -12.07 -1.00 5.72
C SER A 210 -13.03 -0.83 6.89
N THR A 211 -12.79 -1.59 7.97
CA THR A 211 -13.70 -1.68 9.12
C THR A 211 -13.92 -0.40 9.90
N PRO A 212 -12.90 0.48 10.17
CA PRO A 212 -13.07 1.59 11.11
C PRO A 212 -14.22 2.52 10.79
N SER A 213 -14.39 2.84 9.50
CA SER A 213 -15.45 3.75 9.07
C SER A 213 -16.86 3.20 9.21
N PHE A 214 -17.01 1.87 9.37
CA PHE A 214 -18.30 1.19 9.47
C PHE A 214 -18.59 0.61 10.86
N MET A 215 -17.63 0.58 11.80
CA MET A 215 -17.84 0.04 13.15
C MET A 215 -19.01 0.68 13.90
N PRO A 216 -19.22 2.02 13.87
CA PRO A 216 -20.41 2.62 14.53
C PRO A 216 -21.73 2.14 13.94
N TYR A 217 -21.76 1.87 12.63
CA TYR A 217 -22.95 1.43 11.91
C TYR A 217 -23.23 -0.07 12.10
N LEU A 218 -22.19 -0.88 12.29
CA LEU A 218 -22.34 -2.27 12.67
C LEU A 218 -22.99 -2.38 14.06
N LYS A 219 -22.48 -1.63 15.05
CA LYS A 219 -23.02 -1.61 16.43
C LYS A 219 -24.47 -1.15 16.49
N SER A 220 -24.88 -0.22 15.60
CA SER A 220 -26.26 0.28 15.53
C SER A 220 -27.18 -0.54 14.59
N GLY A 221 -26.69 -1.66 14.02
CA GLY A 221 -27.46 -2.53 13.13
C GLY A 221 -27.78 -1.93 11.75
N LYS A 222 -27.16 -0.81 11.38
CA LYS A 222 -27.35 -0.15 10.09
C LYS A 222 -26.60 -0.81 8.94
N VAL A 223 -25.70 -1.72 9.23
CA VAL A 223 -25.00 -2.60 8.27
C VAL A 223 -24.76 -3.97 8.88
N LYS A 224 -24.54 -4.97 8.03
CA LYS A 224 -24.01 -6.29 8.41
C LYS A 224 -22.62 -6.45 7.76
N MET A 225 -21.72 -7.18 8.43
CA MET A 225 -20.44 -7.59 7.88
C MET A 225 -20.46 -9.12 7.68
N LEU A 226 -20.10 -9.59 6.50
CA LEU A 226 -20.25 -11.00 6.14
C LEU A 226 -18.94 -11.78 6.13
N ALA A 227 -17.84 -11.16 5.71
CA ALA A 227 -16.51 -11.77 5.68
C ALA A 227 -15.41 -10.72 5.55
N THR A 228 -14.19 -11.09 5.90
CA THR A 228 -12.99 -10.25 5.72
C THR A 228 -12.03 -10.84 4.69
N SER A 229 -11.32 -9.96 3.96
CA SER A 229 -10.22 -10.32 3.05
C SER A 229 -8.89 -10.58 3.77
N ALA A 230 -8.84 -10.47 5.08
CA ALA A 230 -7.66 -10.78 5.88
C ALA A 230 -7.25 -12.26 5.73
N LYS A 231 -5.95 -12.55 5.85
CA LYS A 231 -5.44 -13.94 5.88
C LYS A 231 -5.87 -14.71 7.13
N LYS A 232 -6.09 -13.98 8.23
CA LYS A 232 -6.60 -14.50 9.51
C LYS A 232 -7.76 -13.63 9.98
N ARG A 233 -8.58 -14.13 10.90
CA ARG A 233 -9.66 -13.32 11.49
C ARG A 233 -9.10 -12.07 12.16
N ILE A 234 -9.82 -10.97 12.00
CA ILE A 234 -9.47 -9.68 12.61
C ILE A 234 -9.65 -9.77 14.12
N ALA A 235 -8.64 -9.43 14.91
CA ALA A 235 -8.64 -9.62 16.36
C ALA A 235 -9.79 -8.93 17.09
N TYR A 236 -10.26 -7.77 16.60
CA TYR A 236 -11.40 -7.04 17.18
C TYR A 236 -12.76 -7.39 16.56
N LEU A 237 -12.80 -8.36 15.64
CA LEU A 237 -13.99 -8.97 15.03
C LEU A 237 -13.77 -10.49 14.89
N PRO A 238 -13.54 -11.22 15.97
CA PRO A 238 -13.15 -12.64 15.92
C PRO A 238 -14.24 -13.56 15.36
N GLU A 239 -15.51 -13.13 15.43
CA GLU A 239 -16.65 -13.85 14.86
C GLU A 239 -16.73 -13.73 13.33
N LEU A 240 -16.09 -12.70 12.74
CA LEU A 240 -16.14 -12.48 11.31
C LEU A 240 -15.22 -13.46 10.57
N PRO A 241 -15.74 -14.36 9.73
CA PRO A 241 -14.91 -15.32 9.00
C PRO A 241 -14.07 -14.63 7.93
N THR A 242 -12.96 -15.24 7.57
CA THR A 242 -12.20 -14.83 6.38
C THR A 242 -12.83 -15.45 5.12
N PHE A 243 -12.63 -14.81 3.96
CA PHE A 243 -13.04 -15.40 2.69
C PHE A 243 -12.35 -16.75 2.41
N ALA A 244 -11.10 -16.92 2.88
CA ALA A 244 -10.36 -18.17 2.76
C ALA A 244 -11.06 -19.32 3.53
N GLU A 245 -11.52 -19.07 4.78
CA GLU A 245 -12.29 -20.04 5.56
C GLU A 245 -13.60 -20.45 4.88
N LEU A 246 -14.18 -19.54 4.08
CA LEU A 246 -15.42 -19.80 3.36
C LEU A 246 -15.21 -20.47 1.98
N GLY A 247 -13.95 -20.78 1.61
CA GLY A 247 -13.62 -21.35 0.30
C GLY A 247 -13.79 -20.39 -0.87
N VAL A 248 -13.87 -19.09 -0.62
CA VAL A 248 -13.99 -18.04 -1.62
C VAL A 248 -12.74 -17.16 -1.54
N PRO A 249 -11.64 -17.46 -2.27
CA PRO A 249 -10.40 -16.71 -2.14
C PRO A 249 -10.53 -15.31 -2.78
N VAL A 250 -10.87 -14.33 -1.96
CA VAL A 250 -10.83 -12.89 -2.27
C VAL A 250 -9.69 -12.28 -1.50
N GLU A 251 -8.49 -12.37 -2.04
CA GLU A 251 -7.29 -11.74 -1.46
C GLU A 251 -7.16 -10.31 -2.01
N ALA A 252 -7.78 -9.36 -1.35
CA ALA A 252 -7.68 -7.95 -1.65
C ALA A 252 -7.44 -7.17 -0.35
N SER A 253 -6.26 -7.35 0.24
CA SER A 253 -5.86 -6.58 1.42
C SER A 253 -4.96 -5.44 0.98
N PRO A 254 -5.48 -4.20 0.90
CA PRO A 254 -4.66 -3.02 0.67
C PRO A 254 -3.51 -2.98 1.66
N TRP A 255 -2.37 -2.57 1.19
CA TRP A 255 -1.18 -2.45 2.01
C TRP A 255 -0.59 -1.04 1.90
N GLN A 256 0.16 -0.65 2.90
CA GLN A 256 1.03 0.52 2.89
C GLN A 256 2.46 0.07 3.18
N GLY A 257 3.41 0.80 2.60
CA GLY A 257 4.82 0.47 2.78
C GLY A 257 5.71 1.70 2.63
N ILE A 258 7.01 1.46 2.64
CA ILE A 258 8.02 2.47 2.34
C ILE A 258 8.86 1.97 1.17
N LEU A 259 8.97 2.80 0.14
CA LEU A 259 9.85 2.62 -1.01
C LEU A 259 10.81 3.80 -1.10
N GLY A 260 12.05 3.56 -1.47
CA GLY A 260 12.95 4.60 -1.94
C GLY A 260 13.07 4.59 -3.46
N PRO A 261 13.77 5.56 -4.07
CA PRO A 261 14.14 5.50 -5.48
C PRO A 261 15.09 4.33 -5.72
N ALA A 262 15.09 3.80 -6.95
CA ALA A 262 16.02 2.74 -7.36
C ALA A 262 17.48 3.11 -7.03
N LYS A 263 18.31 2.10 -6.81
CA LYS A 263 19.75 2.27 -6.47
C LYS A 263 20.03 2.95 -5.11
N MET A 264 19.02 3.10 -4.26
CA MET A 264 19.27 3.58 -2.89
C MET A 264 20.27 2.64 -2.18
N PRO A 265 21.29 3.18 -1.46
CA PRO A 265 22.30 2.37 -0.79
C PRO A 265 21.67 1.34 0.16
N ARG A 266 22.07 0.07 0.03
CA ARG A 266 21.53 -1.02 0.84
C ARG A 266 21.61 -0.77 2.33
N ALA A 267 22.68 -0.13 2.79
CA ALA A 267 22.87 0.20 4.20
C ALA A 267 21.81 1.19 4.74
N ILE A 268 21.36 2.14 3.90
CA ILE A 268 20.25 3.06 4.25
C ILE A 268 18.93 2.31 4.28
N VAL A 269 18.68 1.43 3.30
CA VAL A 269 17.48 0.57 3.27
C VAL A 269 17.38 -0.24 4.57
N MET A 270 18.47 -0.91 4.95
CA MET A 270 18.50 -1.77 6.16
C MET A 270 18.36 -0.98 7.45
N ARG A 271 18.92 0.23 7.53
CA ARG A 271 18.73 1.12 8.68
C ARG A 271 17.27 1.53 8.82
N LEU A 272 16.65 2.02 7.74
CA LEU A 272 15.23 2.39 7.74
C LEU A 272 14.34 1.21 8.10
N TYR A 273 14.55 0.06 7.47
CA TYR A 273 13.84 -1.18 7.80
C TYR A 273 13.95 -1.51 9.29
N GLY A 274 15.16 -1.49 9.83
CA GLY A 274 15.40 -1.83 11.23
C GLY A 274 14.64 -0.90 12.19
N GLU A 275 14.62 0.40 11.95
CA GLU A 275 13.91 1.35 12.80
C GLU A 275 12.37 1.21 12.66
N VAL A 276 11.85 1.01 11.44
CA VAL A 276 10.42 0.75 11.23
C VAL A 276 10.00 -0.58 11.87
N ALA A 277 10.78 -1.64 11.71
CA ALA A 277 10.47 -2.95 12.30
C ALA A 277 10.45 -2.93 13.84
N LYS A 278 11.33 -2.13 14.48
CA LYS A 278 11.29 -1.90 15.93
C LYS A 278 10.04 -1.12 16.34
N LEU A 279 9.71 -0.04 15.60
CA LEU A 279 8.55 0.79 15.87
C LEU A 279 7.24 -0.03 15.80
N LEU A 280 7.10 -0.86 14.77
CA LEU A 280 5.89 -1.68 14.56
C LEU A 280 5.65 -2.76 15.62
N LYS A 281 6.67 -3.08 16.44
CA LYS A 281 6.55 -4.02 17.57
C LYS A 281 6.15 -3.33 18.88
N GLN A 282 6.11 -2.01 18.93
CA GLN A 282 5.72 -1.28 20.14
C GLN A 282 4.22 -1.41 20.40
N PRO A 283 3.77 -1.75 21.62
CA PRO A 283 2.36 -1.95 21.94
C PRO A 283 1.46 -0.75 21.58
N ASN A 284 1.92 0.48 21.87
CA ASN A 284 1.20 1.69 21.54
C ASN A 284 1.05 1.90 20.01
N MET A 285 2.05 1.50 19.22
CA MET A 285 1.97 1.60 17.76
C MET A 285 0.99 0.55 17.20
N ILE A 286 1.03 -0.67 17.72
CA ILE A 286 0.07 -1.73 17.36
C ILE A 286 -1.36 -1.26 17.64
N GLU A 287 -1.62 -0.71 18.83
CA GLU A 287 -2.92 -0.19 19.21
C GLU A 287 -3.40 0.93 18.27
N ARG A 288 -2.54 1.92 17.97
CA ARG A 288 -2.87 3.04 17.05
C ARG A 288 -3.14 2.57 15.64
N LEU A 289 -2.36 1.63 15.11
CA LEU A 289 -2.59 1.04 13.78
C LEU A 289 -3.89 0.25 13.75
N THR A 290 -4.16 -0.56 14.78
CA THR A 290 -5.41 -1.33 14.91
C THR A 290 -6.63 -0.41 14.98
N ALA A 291 -6.57 0.67 15.76
CA ALA A 291 -7.62 1.69 15.81
C ALA A 291 -7.85 2.37 14.44
N ALA A 292 -6.80 2.50 13.64
CA ALA A 292 -6.89 2.97 12.25
C ALA A 292 -7.29 1.87 11.25
N GLY A 293 -7.67 0.66 11.72
CA GLY A 293 -8.09 -0.48 10.90
C GLY A 293 -6.98 -1.14 10.11
N SER A 294 -5.76 -1.03 10.59
CA SER A 294 -4.57 -1.57 9.95
C SER A 294 -3.86 -2.56 10.88
N GLU A 295 -3.35 -3.63 10.31
CA GLU A 295 -2.52 -4.61 11.01
C GLU A 295 -1.05 -4.34 10.68
N PRO A 296 -0.16 -4.17 11.69
CA PRO A 296 1.26 -3.99 11.44
C PRO A 296 1.88 -5.24 10.81
N VAL A 297 2.82 -5.06 9.87
CA VAL A 297 3.51 -6.16 9.19
C VAL A 297 5.01 -6.13 9.45
N GLY A 298 5.73 -5.10 9.01
CA GLY A 298 7.18 -4.99 9.20
C GLY A 298 7.96 -6.05 8.41
N SER A 299 7.58 -6.32 7.16
CA SER A 299 8.27 -7.31 6.31
C SER A 299 9.71 -6.88 6.02
N THR A 300 10.58 -7.85 5.74
CA THR A 300 11.90 -7.54 5.18
C THR A 300 11.81 -6.87 3.82
N PRO A 301 12.85 -6.16 3.37
CA PRO A 301 12.89 -5.57 2.04
C PRO A 301 12.68 -6.61 0.93
N GLU A 302 13.23 -7.81 1.10
CA GLU A 302 13.14 -8.93 0.15
C GLU A 302 11.70 -9.47 0.06
N GLU A 303 11.04 -9.65 1.20
CA GLU A 303 9.64 -10.09 1.26
C GLU A 303 8.72 -9.05 0.60
N PHE A 304 8.99 -7.76 0.85
CA PHE A 304 8.20 -6.70 0.24
C PHE A 304 8.42 -6.61 -1.28
N ALA A 305 9.68 -6.76 -1.74
CA ALA A 305 10.00 -6.84 -3.17
C ALA A 305 9.28 -8.02 -3.84
N ALA A 306 9.31 -9.21 -3.20
CA ALA A 306 8.64 -10.41 -3.70
C ALA A 306 7.12 -10.20 -3.81
N LYS A 307 6.50 -9.58 -2.79
CA LYS A 307 5.07 -9.22 -2.81
C LYS A 307 4.72 -8.30 -3.96
N ILE A 308 5.46 -7.19 -4.14
CA ILE A 308 5.23 -6.25 -5.25
C ILE A 308 5.32 -6.98 -6.59
N LYS A 309 6.36 -7.79 -6.78
CA LYS A 309 6.55 -8.57 -8.01
C LYS A 309 5.40 -9.54 -8.27
N GLN A 310 4.96 -10.26 -7.23
CA GLN A 310 3.83 -11.18 -7.32
C GLN A 310 2.54 -10.44 -7.71
N GLU A 311 2.23 -9.32 -7.03
CA GLU A 311 1.04 -8.52 -7.34
C GLU A 311 1.04 -7.96 -8.76
N LEU A 312 2.19 -7.46 -9.24
CA LEU A 312 2.30 -7.00 -10.62
C LEU A 312 2.02 -8.12 -11.63
N GLN A 313 2.49 -9.35 -11.37
CA GLN A 313 2.19 -10.51 -12.21
C GLN A 313 0.71 -10.90 -12.17
N GLU A 314 0.11 -10.91 -10.98
CA GLU A 314 -1.31 -11.27 -10.80
C GLU A 314 -2.23 -10.21 -11.42
N PHE A 315 -2.00 -8.92 -11.12
CA PHE A 315 -2.83 -7.84 -11.64
C PHE A 315 -2.63 -7.62 -13.14
N GLY A 316 -1.44 -7.89 -13.67
CA GLY A 316 -1.19 -7.89 -15.11
C GLY A 316 -2.05 -8.90 -15.88
N ARG A 317 -2.39 -10.03 -15.26
CA ARG A 317 -3.31 -11.04 -15.83
C ARG A 317 -4.78 -10.72 -15.56
N LEU A 318 -5.08 -10.22 -14.35
CA LEU A 318 -6.44 -10.05 -13.86
C LEU A 318 -7.12 -8.78 -14.39
N ILE A 319 -6.47 -7.60 -14.27
CA ILE A 319 -7.07 -6.31 -14.59
C ILE A 319 -7.58 -6.24 -16.04
N PRO A 320 -6.87 -6.77 -17.06
CA PRO A 320 -7.38 -6.81 -18.41
C PRO A 320 -8.71 -7.61 -18.56
N THR A 321 -8.91 -8.66 -17.73
CA THR A 321 -10.13 -9.49 -17.78
C THR A 321 -11.34 -8.83 -17.09
N LEU A 322 -11.08 -7.84 -16.25
CA LEU A 322 -12.11 -7.10 -15.50
C LEU A 322 -12.64 -5.86 -16.23
N GLY A 323 -12.13 -5.56 -17.43
CA GLY A 323 -12.56 -4.39 -18.20
C GLY A 323 -12.17 -3.04 -17.58
N LEU A 324 -11.20 -3.01 -16.68
CA LEU A 324 -10.81 -1.82 -15.93
C LEU A 324 -9.83 -0.89 -16.67
N LYS A 325 -9.44 -1.22 -17.90
CA LYS A 325 -8.56 -0.37 -18.73
C LYS A 325 -9.26 0.92 -19.10
N GLY A 326 -8.60 2.05 -18.89
CA GLY A 326 -9.07 3.37 -19.35
C GLY A 326 -10.15 4.01 -18.48
N ALA A 327 -10.33 3.57 -17.24
CA ALA A 327 -11.11 4.35 -16.28
C ALA A 327 -10.39 5.70 -16.04
N PRO A 328 -11.05 6.86 -16.27
CA PRO A 328 -10.44 8.18 -16.20
C PRO A 328 -9.93 8.56 -14.83
#